data_5a6fb973a88f4a03ef8315ad2bfe9f45
#
_entry.id   5a6fb973a88f4a03ef8315ad2bfe9f45
#
_cell.length_a   1.000
_cell.length_b   1.000
_cell.length_c   1.000
_cell.angle_alpha   90.00
_cell.angle_beta   90.00
_cell.angle_gamma   90.00
#
_symmetry.space_group_name_H-M   'P 1'
#
loop_
_entity.id
_entity.type
_entity.pdbx_description
1 polymer ?
#
loop_
_entity_poly.entity_id
_entity_poly.type
_entity_poly.pdbx_seq_one_letter_code
_entity_poly.pdbx_strand_id
1 'polypeptide(L)'
;MKVIFLILSSLIITSCSALDYSKIAPGYSEAFKAIKSAIVGYEDQLITKELVERIPYASSIMKIGKGPSGLIILESINSNTLTWVSADNVYLVTRNGRIIRTAGLNNNLIEFNAPYSKKSFLNKIEGTKNSYYLSYDFPYLRNLEVKAKIEKKGKEKVDLLTGERTLLLIEEEISNDFIGWNAVNKFWLDEDGFVWKTEQHISPKLPKIILEITKKPS
;
A
#
# COMPACT_ATOMS: atom_id res chain seq x y z
N MET A 1 50.31 15.28 -38.61
CA MET A 1 49.78 15.77 -37.31
C MET A 1 48.27 15.97 -37.37
N LYS A 2 47.45 14.94 -37.53
CA LYS A 2 45.97 15.05 -37.52
C LYS A 2 45.27 13.70 -37.23
N VAL A 3 45.76 12.89 -36.28
CA VAL A 3 45.17 11.57 -35.96
C VAL A 3 45.06 11.31 -34.46
N ILE A 4 45.35 12.28 -33.57
CA ILE A 4 45.38 12.02 -32.09
C ILE A 4 44.16 12.63 -31.37
N PHE A 5 43.10 13.06 -32.04
CA PHE A 5 41.97 13.75 -31.39
C PHE A 5 40.64 12.97 -31.36
N LEU A 6 40.65 11.70 -31.66
CA LEU A 6 39.41 10.90 -31.81
C LEU A 6 39.25 9.74 -30.82
N ILE A 7 40.03 9.64 -29.75
CA ILE A 7 39.97 8.53 -28.78
C ILE A 7 39.59 9.00 -27.35
N LEU A 8 39.11 10.20 -27.16
CA LEU A 8 38.76 10.70 -25.81
C LEU A 8 37.27 11.03 -25.63
N SER A 9 36.39 10.42 -26.40
CA SER A 9 34.94 10.71 -26.33
C SER A 9 34.05 9.49 -26.03
N SER A 10 34.57 8.39 -25.50
CA SER A 10 33.73 7.18 -25.27
C SER A 10 33.77 6.62 -23.86
N LEU A 11 33.89 7.46 -22.83
CA LEU A 11 34.00 6.98 -21.44
C LEU A 11 33.15 7.79 -20.47
N ILE A 12 31.87 8.07 -20.78
CA ILE A 12 30.92 8.53 -19.77
C ILE A 12 29.51 8.02 -20.13
N ILE A 13 29.20 6.75 -20.03
CA ILE A 13 27.85 6.24 -19.84
C ILE A 13 27.93 4.94 -19.04
N THR A 14 28.19 4.98 -17.76
CA THR A 14 27.87 3.91 -16.83
C THR A 14 27.57 4.51 -15.47
N SER A 15 26.42 5.10 -15.33
CA SER A 15 25.83 5.38 -14.02
C SER A 15 24.34 5.01 -14.05
N CYS A 16 24.04 3.75 -14.35
CA CYS A 16 22.85 3.14 -13.81
C CYS A 16 23.21 2.70 -12.40
N SER A 17 22.84 3.50 -11.40
CA SER A 17 22.82 3.05 -10.02
C SER A 17 21.75 1.98 -9.91
N ALA A 18 22.14 0.72 -10.09
CA ALA A 18 21.38 -0.42 -9.64
C ALA A 18 21.08 -0.19 -8.16
N LEU A 19 19.82 -0.14 -7.78
CA LEU A 19 19.39 -0.21 -6.40
C LEU A 19 20.03 -1.44 -5.79
N ASP A 20 20.95 -1.20 -4.85
CA ASP A 20 21.74 -2.25 -4.20
C ASP A 20 20.83 -3.02 -3.23
N TYR A 21 20.24 -4.10 -3.73
CA TYR A 21 19.41 -5.03 -2.96
C TYR A 21 20.17 -5.79 -1.86
N SER A 22 21.48 -5.58 -1.74
CA SER A 22 22.33 -6.29 -0.75
C SER A 22 22.13 -5.81 0.69
N LYS A 23 21.40 -4.72 0.91
CA LYS A 23 21.11 -4.16 2.25
C LYS A 23 19.82 -4.62 2.90
N ILE A 24 19.05 -5.46 2.22
CA ILE A 24 17.90 -6.16 2.83
C ILE A 24 18.47 -7.34 3.59
N ALA A 25 18.06 -7.52 4.85
CA ALA A 25 18.56 -8.60 5.70
C ALA A 25 18.59 -9.95 4.94
N PRO A 26 19.71 -10.69 4.90
CA PRO A 26 19.94 -11.77 3.93
C PRO A 26 18.90 -12.90 3.94
N GLY A 27 18.17 -13.09 5.06
CA GLY A 27 17.12 -14.10 5.16
C GLY A 27 15.81 -13.76 4.46
N TYR A 28 15.50 -12.48 4.25
CA TYR A 28 14.22 -12.07 3.62
C TYR A 28 14.27 -12.12 2.09
N SER A 29 15.42 -11.84 1.48
CA SER A 29 15.55 -11.79 0.02
C SER A 29 15.45 -13.17 -0.65
N GLU A 30 15.96 -14.22 -0.01
CA GLU A 30 15.90 -15.60 -0.55
C GLU A 30 14.49 -16.18 -0.40
N ALA A 31 13.86 -15.98 0.75
CA ALA A 31 12.49 -16.38 0.98
C ALA A 31 11.52 -15.63 0.06
N PHE A 32 11.74 -14.33 -0.17
CA PHE A 32 10.96 -13.53 -1.12
C PHE A 32 11.14 -14.04 -2.56
N LYS A 33 12.34 -14.39 -2.99
CA LYS A 33 12.59 -14.99 -4.31
C LYS A 33 11.88 -16.34 -4.48
N ALA A 34 11.90 -17.19 -3.44
CA ALA A 34 11.20 -18.47 -3.46
C ALA A 34 9.68 -18.31 -3.56
N ILE A 35 9.11 -17.34 -2.82
CA ILE A 35 7.69 -17.02 -2.87
C ILE A 35 7.32 -16.36 -4.20
N LYS A 36 8.16 -15.43 -4.71
CA LYS A 36 7.97 -14.82 -6.02
C LYS A 36 7.93 -15.88 -7.12
N SER A 37 8.84 -16.86 -7.12
CA SER A 37 8.83 -17.95 -8.09
C SER A 37 7.61 -18.86 -7.95
N ALA A 38 7.11 -19.08 -6.73
CA ALA A 38 5.91 -19.86 -6.48
C ALA A 38 4.61 -19.14 -6.90
N ILE A 39 4.60 -17.80 -6.87
CA ILE A 39 3.42 -16.96 -7.23
C ILE A 39 3.43 -16.62 -8.72
N VAL A 40 4.58 -16.27 -9.30
CA VAL A 40 4.71 -15.88 -10.72
C VAL A 40 4.55 -17.08 -11.68
N GLY A 41 4.76 -18.31 -11.18
CA GLY A 41 4.54 -19.53 -11.99
C GLY A 41 3.07 -19.90 -12.22
N TYR A 42 2.12 -19.14 -11.68
CA TYR A 42 0.70 -19.48 -11.75
C TYR A 42 -0.10 -18.28 -12.29
N GLU A 43 -0.29 -18.24 -13.60
CA GLU A 43 -1.35 -17.44 -14.22
C GLU A 43 -2.70 -17.89 -13.62
N ASP A 44 -3.48 -16.94 -13.08
CA ASP A 44 -4.85 -17.11 -12.57
C ASP A 44 -5.08 -18.07 -11.38
N GLN A 45 -4.12 -18.31 -10.51
CA GLN A 45 -4.45 -19.05 -9.29
C GLN A 45 -5.29 -18.20 -8.33
N LEU A 46 -6.48 -18.72 -8.05
CA LEU A 46 -7.32 -18.22 -6.95
C LEU A 46 -6.51 -18.24 -5.64
N ILE A 47 -6.42 -17.10 -4.99
CA ILE A 47 -5.82 -17.01 -3.65
C ILE A 47 -6.73 -17.79 -2.71
N THR A 48 -6.27 -18.94 -2.22
CA THR A 48 -7.03 -19.78 -1.30
C THR A 48 -6.51 -19.68 0.12
N LYS A 49 -7.32 -20.12 1.07
CA LYS A 49 -6.93 -20.16 2.48
C LYS A 49 -5.71 -21.06 2.69
N GLU A 50 -5.66 -22.22 2.05
CA GLU A 50 -4.56 -23.18 2.13
C GLU A 50 -3.26 -22.60 1.58
N LEU A 51 -3.33 -21.78 0.53
CA LEU A 51 -2.17 -21.07 0.00
C LEU A 51 -1.62 -20.10 1.05
N VAL A 52 -2.49 -19.28 1.63
CA VAL A 52 -2.11 -18.26 2.61
C VAL A 52 -1.55 -18.89 3.90
N GLU A 53 -2.14 -20.00 4.38
CA GLU A 53 -1.67 -20.71 5.57
C GLU A 53 -0.24 -21.26 5.42
N ARG A 54 0.14 -21.68 4.22
CA ARG A 54 1.50 -22.17 3.92
C ARG A 54 2.56 -21.07 3.87
N ILE A 55 2.15 -19.80 3.72
CA ILE A 55 3.09 -18.68 3.68
C ILE A 55 3.56 -18.36 5.10
N PRO A 56 4.87 -18.43 5.39
CA PRO A 56 5.38 -18.22 6.74
C PRO A 56 5.37 -16.75 7.19
N TYR A 57 5.12 -15.81 6.28
CA TYR A 57 5.18 -14.36 6.50
C TYR A 57 3.81 -13.73 6.63
N ALA A 58 3.76 -12.55 7.25
CA ALA A 58 2.57 -11.71 7.19
C ALA A 58 2.22 -11.38 5.74
N SER A 59 0.95 -11.49 5.42
CA SER A 59 0.46 -11.36 4.04
C SER A 59 -0.89 -10.67 3.99
N SER A 60 -1.20 -10.11 2.82
CA SER A 60 -2.47 -9.45 2.55
C SER A 60 -2.90 -9.72 1.11
N ILE A 61 -4.19 -9.77 0.88
CA ILE A 61 -4.76 -9.71 -0.46
C ILE A 61 -4.92 -8.24 -0.85
N MET A 62 -4.46 -7.89 -2.03
CA MET A 62 -4.66 -6.58 -2.64
C MET A 62 -5.52 -6.70 -3.88
N LYS A 63 -6.50 -5.80 -4.02
CA LYS A 63 -7.30 -5.67 -5.24
C LYS A 63 -7.42 -4.20 -5.63
N ILE A 64 -7.23 -3.88 -6.91
CA ILE A 64 -7.36 -2.53 -7.46
C ILE A 64 -8.57 -2.49 -8.38
N GLY A 65 -9.61 -1.76 -7.98
CA GLY A 65 -10.84 -1.64 -8.72
C GLY A 65 -11.50 -2.98 -9.03
N LYS A 66 -11.71 -3.25 -10.31
CA LYS A 66 -12.28 -4.50 -10.83
C LYS A 66 -11.23 -5.50 -11.30
N GLY A 67 -9.94 -5.18 -11.12
CA GLY A 67 -8.84 -6.07 -11.49
C GLY A 67 -8.79 -7.35 -10.66
N PRO A 68 -7.90 -8.28 -11.02
CA PRO A 68 -7.68 -9.50 -10.23
C PRO A 68 -7.17 -9.17 -8.84
N SER A 69 -7.35 -10.11 -7.93
CA SER A 69 -6.73 -10.04 -6.60
C SER A 69 -5.31 -10.56 -6.68
N GLY A 70 -4.38 -9.85 -6.02
CA GLY A 70 -2.98 -10.24 -5.90
C GLY A 70 -2.60 -10.45 -4.44
N LEU A 71 -1.70 -11.39 -4.18
CA LEU A 71 -1.12 -11.57 -2.85
C LEU A 71 0.07 -10.63 -2.70
N ILE A 72 0.11 -9.91 -1.58
CA ILE A 72 1.24 -9.08 -1.17
C ILE A 72 1.80 -9.58 0.14
N ILE A 73 3.11 -9.49 0.30
CA ILE A 73 3.84 -9.99 1.46
C ILE A 73 4.47 -8.82 2.20
N LEU A 74 4.50 -8.92 3.51
CA LEU A 74 5.19 -7.95 4.34
C LEU A 74 6.70 -8.06 4.12
N GLU A 75 7.29 -7.01 3.56
CA GLU A 75 8.72 -6.89 3.35
C GLU A 75 9.45 -6.37 4.59
N SER A 76 8.89 -5.33 5.22
CA SER A 76 9.53 -4.71 6.38
C SER A 76 8.54 -4.01 7.31
N ILE A 77 8.94 -3.91 8.57
CA ILE A 77 8.27 -3.14 9.62
C ILE A 77 9.23 -2.05 10.08
N ASN A 78 8.78 -0.80 10.04
CA ASN A 78 9.51 0.33 10.59
C ASN A 78 8.60 1.11 11.55
N SER A 79 8.80 0.93 12.85
CA SER A 79 7.93 1.46 13.91
C SER A 79 6.47 1.03 13.68
N ASN A 80 5.61 1.94 13.24
CA ASN A 80 4.18 1.68 12.97
C ASN A 80 3.84 1.70 11.47
N THR A 81 4.85 1.62 10.60
CA THR A 81 4.68 1.49 9.15
C THR A 81 5.01 0.09 8.68
N LEU A 82 4.18 -0.43 7.80
CA LEU A 82 4.32 -1.75 7.19
C LEU A 82 4.56 -1.55 5.69
N THR A 83 5.64 -2.09 5.16
CA THR A 83 5.91 -2.11 3.72
C THR A 83 5.52 -3.48 3.16
N TRP A 84 4.60 -3.45 2.21
CA TRP A 84 4.10 -4.62 1.51
C TRP A 84 4.59 -4.62 0.07
N VAL A 85 4.83 -5.80 -0.48
CA VAL A 85 5.28 -5.95 -1.86
C VAL A 85 4.56 -7.11 -2.55
N SER A 86 4.17 -6.88 -3.82
CA SER A 86 3.61 -7.91 -4.69
C SER A 86 4.69 -8.56 -5.56
N ALA A 87 4.34 -9.67 -6.21
CA ALA A 87 5.24 -10.38 -7.13
C ALA A 87 5.66 -9.54 -8.36
N ASP A 88 4.80 -8.62 -8.79
CA ASP A 88 5.02 -7.69 -9.90
C ASP A 88 5.64 -6.34 -9.49
N ASN A 89 6.24 -6.30 -8.28
CA ASN A 89 6.94 -5.15 -7.72
C ASN A 89 6.06 -3.91 -7.47
N VAL A 90 4.79 -4.10 -7.16
CA VAL A 90 3.98 -3.05 -6.57
C VAL A 90 4.27 -2.98 -5.07
N TYR A 91 4.61 -1.80 -4.58
CA TYR A 91 4.87 -1.52 -3.17
C TYR A 91 3.77 -0.67 -2.57
N LEU A 92 3.34 -1.05 -1.38
CA LEU A 92 2.44 -0.27 -0.55
C LEU A 92 3.08 -0.06 0.82
N VAL A 93 3.09 1.17 1.29
CA VAL A 93 3.44 1.47 2.69
C VAL A 93 2.17 1.85 3.41
N THR A 94 1.86 1.11 4.49
CA THR A 94 0.67 1.38 5.32
C THR A 94 1.07 1.82 6.71
N ARG A 95 0.22 2.64 7.34
CA ARG A 95 0.32 3.03 8.75
C ARG A 95 -1.07 2.94 9.38
N ASN A 96 -1.21 2.08 10.39
CA ASN A 96 -2.51 1.81 11.01
C ASN A 96 -3.59 1.49 9.95
N GLY A 97 -3.27 0.63 8.98
CA GLY A 97 -4.15 0.25 7.87
C GLY A 97 -4.28 1.29 6.75
N ARG A 98 -3.89 2.55 6.95
CA ARG A 98 -3.92 3.58 5.90
C ARG A 98 -2.75 3.43 4.95
N ILE A 99 -3.01 3.44 3.65
CA ILE A 99 -1.97 3.56 2.62
C ILE A 99 -1.43 4.99 2.66
N ILE A 100 -0.13 5.13 2.89
CA ILE A 100 0.57 6.43 2.99
C ILE A 100 1.60 6.64 1.89
N ARG A 101 1.96 5.59 1.16
CA ARG A 101 2.87 5.65 0.02
C ARG A 101 2.66 4.43 -0.87
N THR A 102 2.87 4.61 -2.18
CA THR A 102 2.88 3.51 -3.16
C THR A 102 4.02 3.68 -4.15
N ALA A 103 4.40 2.57 -4.80
CA ALA A 103 5.28 2.56 -5.96
C ALA A 103 4.87 1.40 -6.89
N GLY A 104 5.12 1.55 -8.19
CA GLY A 104 4.77 0.54 -9.20
C GLY A 104 3.33 0.66 -9.73
N LEU A 105 2.56 1.68 -9.33
CA LEU A 105 1.25 1.99 -9.89
C LEU A 105 1.34 3.08 -10.97
N ASN A 106 0.32 3.19 -11.79
CA ASN A 106 0.25 4.23 -12.84
C ASN A 106 0.18 5.67 -12.29
N ASN A 107 -0.25 5.83 -11.03
CA ASN A 107 -0.24 7.10 -10.31
C ASN A 107 0.08 6.80 -8.84
N ASN A 108 1.35 6.96 -8.49
CA ASN A 108 1.79 6.63 -7.14
C ASN A 108 1.54 7.77 -6.17
N LEU A 109 1.04 7.41 -4.99
CA LEU A 109 1.05 8.27 -3.83
C LEU A 109 2.47 8.31 -3.27
N ILE A 110 3.19 9.43 -3.45
CA ILE A 110 4.58 9.58 -2.98
C ILE A 110 4.66 10.13 -1.58
N GLU A 111 3.61 10.86 -1.13
CA GLU A 111 3.57 11.44 0.21
C GLU A 111 2.13 11.56 0.71
N PHE A 112 1.94 11.20 1.96
CA PHE A 112 0.76 11.46 2.77
C PHE A 112 1.18 12.30 3.98
N ASN A 113 0.76 13.55 4.02
CA ASN A 113 1.07 14.46 5.11
C ASN A 113 -0.20 14.85 5.87
N ALA A 114 -0.30 14.40 7.13
CA ALA A 114 -1.38 14.78 8.04
C ALA A 114 -0.80 15.60 9.19
N PRO A 115 -1.06 16.90 9.26
CA PRO A 115 -0.45 17.80 10.26
C PRO A 115 -0.72 17.42 11.72
N TYR A 116 -1.68 16.53 11.97
CA TYR A 116 -2.24 16.34 13.31
C TYR A 116 -1.97 14.98 13.95
N SER A 117 -1.20 14.07 13.36
CA SER A 117 -1.28 12.72 13.93
C SER A 117 0.00 11.91 13.90
N LYS A 118 0.75 11.98 15.00
CA LYS A 118 1.55 10.83 15.48
C LYS A 118 0.67 9.71 16.06
N LYS A 119 -0.59 9.99 16.41
CA LYS A 119 -1.59 9.01 16.89
C LYS A 119 -2.43 8.48 15.71
N SER A 120 -2.98 7.28 15.85
CA SER A 120 -3.88 6.71 14.85
C SER A 120 -5.00 7.68 14.50
N PHE A 121 -5.25 7.92 13.22
CA PHE A 121 -6.38 8.74 12.77
C PHE A 121 -7.73 8.11 13.19
N LEU A 122 -7.74 6.80 13.44
CA LEU A 122 -8.91 6.03 13.89
C LEU A 122 -9.34 6.39 15.32
N ASN A 123 -8.44 7.00 16.11
CA ASN A 123 -8.74 7.45 17.46
C ASN A 123 -9.26 8.89 17.51
N LYS A 124 -9.48 9.53 16.36
CA LYS A 124 -10.06 10.86 16.31
C LYS A 124 -11.52 10.84 16.69
N ILE A 125 -11.94 11.93 17.33
CA ILE A 125 -13.33 12.12 17.75
C ILE A 125 -14.22 12.11 16.52
N GLU A 126 -15.30 11.36 16.57
CA GLU A 126 -16.35 11.27 15.56
C GLU A 126 -16.85 12.67 15.15
N GLY A 127 -17.08 12.86 13.84
CA GLY A 127 -17.55 14.14 13.28
C GLY A 127 -16.47 15.22 13.13
N THR A 128 -15.23 14.99 13.56
CA THR A 128 -14.17 15.99 13.40
C THR A 128 -13.78 16.12 11.93
N LYS A 129 -13.94 17.34 11.39
CA LYS A 129 -13.39 17.67 10.08
C LYS A 129 -11.88 17.83 10.19
N ASN A 130 -11.17 17.19 9.32
CA ASN A 130 -9.72 17.21 9.24
C ASN A 130 -9.30 17.47 7.79
N SER A 131 -8.08 17.97 7.61
CA SER A 131 -7.44 18.00 6.30
C SER A 131 -6.12 17.26 6.36
N TYR A 132 -5.75 16.65 5.25
CA TYR A 132 -4.42 16.12 5.00
C TYR A 132 -4.01 16.42 3.56
N TYR A 133 -2.75 16.24 3.24
CA TYR A 133 -2.19 16.59 1.94
C TYR A 133 -1.63 15.34 1.28
N LEU A 134 -1.91 15.19 -0.02
CA LEU A 134 -1.44 14.09 -0.85
C LEU A 134 -0.55 14.63 -1.96
N SER A 135 0.52 13.91 -2.25
CA SER A 135 1.40 14.23 -3.38
C SER A 135 1.59 12.98 -4.25
N TYR A 136 1.62 13.19 -5.57
CA TYR A 136 1.68 12.12 -6.58
C TYR A 136 2.84 12.32 -7.55
N ASP A 137 3.31 11.23 -8.17
CA ASP A 137 4.41 11.23 -9.13
C ASP A 137 3.97 11.57 -10.56
N PHE A 138 2.87 10.96 -11.03
CA PHE A 138 2.41 11.16 -12.40
C PHE A 138 0.88 11.09 -12.53
N PRO A 139 0.22 12.17 -13.06
CA PRO A 139 0.81 13.48 -13.24
C PRO A 139 1.32 14.06 -11.92
N TYR A 140 2.43 14.79 -11.98
CA TYR A 140 3.05 15.35 -10.79
C TYR A 140 2.13 16.37 -10.12
N LEU A 141 1.73 16.07 -8.91
CA LEU A 141 0.86 16.92 -8.11
C LEU A 141 1.34 16.92 -6.66
N ARG A 142 1.60 18.10 -6.12
CA ARG A 142 2.02 18.24 -4.72
C ARG A 142 0.94 18.89 -3.87
N ASN A 143 0.87 18.42 -2.62
CA ASN A 143 0.07 19.02 -1.57
C ASN A 143 -1.41 19.21 -1.96
N LEU A 144 -1.99 18.21 -2.65
CA LEU A 144 -3.44 18.20 -2.84
C LEU A 144 -4.12 18.13 -1.49
N GLU A 145 -4.80 19.18 -1.08
CA GLU A 145 -5.57 19.17 0.17
C GLU A 145 -6.76 18.23 0.04
N VAL A 146 -6.96 17.38 1.03
CA VAL A 146 -8.11 16.49 1.14
C VAL A 146 -8.80 16.79 2.46
N LYS A 147 -10.05 17.24 2.39
CA LYS A 147 -10.93 17.36 3.55
C LYS A 147 -11.44 15.96 3.91
N ALA A 148 -11.45 15.63 5.18
CA ALA A 148 -11.86 14.31 5.65
C ALA A 148 -12.80 14.43 6.85
N LYS A 149 -13.87 13.62 6.86
CA LYS A 149 -14.79 13.45 7.98
C LYS A 149 -14.85 11.98 8.36
N ILE A 150 -14.65 11.67 9.63
CA ILE A 150 -14.59 10.29 10.13
C ILE A 150 -15.87 9.98 10.90
N GLU A 151 -16.46 8.81 10.61
CA GLU A 151 -17.64 8.30 11.30
C GLU A 151 -17.44 6.84 11.71
N LYS A 152 -17.82 6.49 12.94
CA LYS A 152 -17.93 5.10 13.40
C LYS A 152 -19.32 4.58 13.07
N LYS A 153 -19.41 3.49 12.28
CA LYS A 153 -20.70 2.93 11.83
C LYS A 153 -21.22 1.80 12.72
N GLY A 154 -20.36 1.21 13.53
CA GLY A 154 -20.71 0.09 14.39
C GLY A 154 -19.97 -1.20 14.02
N LYS A 155 -20.27 -2.27 14.75
CA LYS A 155 -19.69 -3.59 14.48
C LYS A 155 -20.54 -4.34 13.47
N GLU A 156 -19.88 -4.99 12.52
CA GLU A 156 -20.52 -5.87 11.54
C GLU A 156 -19.71 -7.16 11.33
N LYS A 157 -20.38 -8.17 10.81
CA LYS A 157 -19.73 -9.43 10.41
C LYS A 157 -19.12 -9.23 9.03
N VAL A 158 -17.83 -9.50 8.93
CA VAL A 158 -17.04 -9.39 7.70
C VAL A 158 -16.50 -10.76 7.35
N ASP A 159 -16.87 -11.23 6.18
CA ASP A 159 -16.31 -12.45 5.63
C ASP A 159 -14.94 -12.13 5.01
N LEU A 160 -13.91 -12.77 5.57
CA LEU A 160 -12.52 -12.69 5.10
C LEU A 160 -12.09 -14.05 4.60
N LEU A 161 -11.08 -14.11 3.75
CA LEU A 161 -10.53 -15.39 3.27
C LEU A 161 -10.17 -16.35 4.42
N THR A 162 -9.73 -15.80 5.55
CA THR A 162 -9.31 -16.58 6.73
C THR A 162 -10.46 -16.91 7.69
N GLY A 163 -11.67 -16.49 7.39
CA GLY A 163 -12.89 -16.73 8.17
C GLY A 163 -13.63 -15.46 8.57
N GLU A 164 -14.88 -15.63 9.03
CA GLU A 164 -15.74 -14.51 9.47
C GLU A 164 -15.18 -13.87 10.76
N ARG A 165 -15.22 -12.54 10.81
CA ARG A 165 -14.86 -11.73 11.99
C ARG A 165 -15.91 -10.67 12.25
N THR A 166 -16.18 -10.37 13.51
CA THR A 166 -16.97 -9.19 13.90
C THR A 166 -16.01 -8.02 14.08
N LEU A 167 -16.10 -7.02 13.22
CA LEU A 167 -15.17 -5.88 13.14
C LEU A 167 -15.92 -4.57 13.26
N LEU A 168 -15.28 -3.55 13.83
CA LEU A 168 -15.77 -2.19 13.87
C LEU A 168 -15.52 -1.53 12.50
N LEU A 169 -16.58 -1.07 11.84
CA LEU A 169 -16.47 -0.27 10.61
C LEU A 169 -16.28 1.21 10.96
N ILE A 170 -15.24 1.78 10.40
CA ILE A 170 -15.01 3.22 10.35
C ILE A 170 -15.05 3.67 8.89
N GLU A 171 -15.86 4.68 8.60
CA GLU A 171 -15.91 5.36 7.32
C GLU A 171 -15.21 6.72 7.40
N GLU A 172 -14.51 7.07 6.35
CA GLU A 172 -13.90 8.36 6.15
C GLU A 172 -14.39 8.93 4.82
N GLU A 173 -15.30 9.91 4.90
CA GLU A 173 -15.69 10.71 3.75
C GLU A 173 -14.56 11.67 3.40
N ILE A 174 -14.10 11.64 2.16
CA ILE A 174 -13.03 12.50 1.66
C ILE A 174 -13.50 13.36 0.51
N SER A 175 -13.02 14.60 0.46
CA SER A 175 -13.35 15.52 -0.64
C SER A 175 -12.23 16.49 -0.96
N ASN A 176 -12.19 16.88 -2.24
CA ASN A 176 -11.48 18.05 -2.71
C ASN A 176 -12.36 18.78 -3.73
N ASP A 177 -12.83 19.97 -3.37
CA ASP A 177 -13.81 20.73 -4.17
C ASP A 177 -13.19 21.26 -5.47
N PHE A 178 -11.87 21.54 -5.48
CA PHE A 178 -11.19 22.12 -6.62
C PHE A 178 -11.16 21.19 -7.84
N ILE A 179 -10.99 19.87 -7.61
CA ILE A 179 -10.98 18.85 -8.67
C ILE A 179 -12.26 18.02 -8.72
N GLY A 180 -13.24 18.34 -7.89
CA GLY A 180 -14.52 17.61 -7.82
C GLY A 180 -14.37 16.17 -7.32
N TRP A 181 -13.34 15.87 -6.50
CA TRP A 181 -13.10 14.53 -5.99
C TRP A 181 -13.85 14.29 -4.69
N ASN A 182 -14.71 13.27 -4.69
CA ASN A 182 -15.45 12.81 -3.52
C ASN A 182 -15.35 11.29 -3.45
N ALA A 183 -15.08 10.74 -2.27
CA ALA A 183 -15.00 9.29 -2.06
C ALA A 183 -15.21 8.93 -0.59
N VAL A 184 -15.40 7.63 -0.32
CA VAL A 184 -15.52 7.09 1.03
C VAL A 184 -14.48 5.99 1.19
N ASN A 185 -13.59 6.16 2.15
CA ASN A 185 -12.67 5.13 2.60
C ASN A 185 -13.31 4.34 3.74
N LYS A 186 -13.05 3.03 3.80
CA LYS A 186 -13.57 2.13 4.82
C LYS A 186 -12.43 1.38 5.50
N PHE A 187 -12.55 1.22 6.82
CA PHE A 187 -11.58 0.51 7.64
C PHE A 187 -12.32 -0.40 8.61
N TRP A 188 -11.97 -1.68 8.65
CA TRP A 188 -12.54 -2.67 9.55
C TRP A 188 -11.51 -3.11 10.56
N LEU A 189 -11.80 -2.83 11.84
CA LEU A 189 -10.87 -3.02 12.96
C LEU A 189 -11.38 -4.04 13.95
N ASP A 190 -10.45 -4.80 14.53
CA ASP A 190 -10.76 -5.60 15.72
C ASP A 190 -10.79 -4.72 17.00
N GLU A 191 -11.06 -5.39 18.14
CA GLU A 191 -11.14 -4.73 19.44
C GLU A 191 -9.80 -4.14 19.91
N ASP A 192 -8.68 -4.70 19.45
CA ASP A 192 -7.32 -4.18 19.70
C ASP A 192 -6.98 -2.99 18.82
N GLY A 193 -7.85 -2.64 17.87
CA GLY A 193 -7.66 -1.55 16.91
C GLY A 193 -6.78 -1.94 15.72
N PHE A 194 -6.52 -3.23 15.51
CA PHE A 194 -5.82 -3.70 14.31
C PHE A 194 -6.78 -3.73 13.12
N VAL A 195 -6.32 -3.18 11.99
CA VAL A 195 -7.11 -3.07 10.75
C VAL A 195 -6.95 -4.33 9.91
N TRP A 196 -8.02 -5.12 9.80
CA TRP A 196 -8.06 -6.36 9.03
C TRP A 196 -8.39 -6.17 7.56
N LYS A 197 -9.24 -5.19 7.27
CA LYS A 197 -9.66 -4.90 5.90
C LYS A 197 -9.77 -3.41 5.66
N THR A 198 -9.46 -2.97 4.46
CA THR A 198 -9.65 -1.58 4.05
C THR A 198 -10.13 -1.48 2.62
N GLU A 199 -10.89 -0.44 2.33
CA GLU A 199 -11.19 0.04 0.99
C GLU A 199 -10.78 1.52 0.93
N GLN A 200 -9.79 1.86 0.09
CA GLN A 200 -9.22 3.20 0.10
C GLN A 200 -9.14 3.79 -1.31
N HIS A 201 -9.58 5.03 -1.42
CA HIS A 201 -9.37 5.89 -2.58
C HIS A 201 -8.16 6.78 -2.29
N ILE A 202 -7.01 6.37 -2.79
CA ILE A 202 -5.73 7.07 -2.53
C ILE A 202 -5.42 8.14 -3.57
N SER A 203 -6.13 8.14 -4.68
CA SER A 203 -5.93 9.07 -5.81
C SER A 203 -7.22 9.24 -6.60
N PRO A 204 -7.50 10.45 -7.12
CA PRO A 204 -8.61 10.66 -8.07
C PRO A 204 -8.38 9.98 -9.43
N LYS A 205 -7.16 9.50 -9.70
CA LYS A 205 -6.75 8.85 -10.96
C LYS A 205 -6.74 7.33 -10.89
N LEU A 206 -6.89 6.77 -9.70
CA LEU A 206 -6.89 5.31 -9.48
C LEU A 206 -8.25 4.85 -8.95
N PRO A 207 -8.69 3.66 -9.33
CA PRO A 207 -9.78 2.99 -8.64
C PRO A 207 -9.42 2.74 -7.17
N LYS A 208 -10.43 2.47 -6.34
CA LYS A 208 -10.17 2.12 -4.95
C LYS A 208 -9.27 0.89 -4.84
N ILE A 209 -8.42 0.90 -3.83
CA ILE A 209 -7.58 -0.23 -3.43
C ILE A 209 -8.25 -0.92 -2.24
N ILE A 210 -8.43 -2.21 -2.33
CA ILE A 210 -8.91 -3.07 -1.24
C ILE A 210 -7.71 -3.84 -0.72
N LEU A 211 -7.52 -3.80 0.60
CA LEU A 211 -6.54 -4.64 1.30
C LEU A 211 -7.27 -5.51 2.31
N GLU A 212 -6.94 -6.77 2.36
CA GLU A 212 -7.43 -7.73 3.34
C GLU A 212 -6.24 -8.48 3.93
N ILE A 213 -5.99 -8.27 5.23
CA ILE A 213 -4.90 -8.95 5.92
C ILE A 213 -5.25 -10.43 6.09
N THR A 214 -4.41 -11.29 5.55
CA THR A 214 -4.57 -12.75 5.64
C THR A 214 -3.74 -13.34 6.77
N LYS A 215 -2.59 -12.72 7.07
CA LYS A 215 -1.75 -13.09 8.22
C LYS A 215 -1.21 -11.83 8.88
N LYS A 216 -1.54 -11.66 10.17
CA LYS A 216 -1.15 -10.48 10.96
C LYS A 216 0.37 -10.39 11.08
N PRO A 217 0.97 -9.18 10.95
CA PRO A 217 2.36 -8.93 11.33
C PRO A 217 2.62 -9.29 12.80
N SER A 218 3.71 -9.97 13.07
CA SER A 218 4.16 -10.37 14.41
C SER A 218 5.45 -9.65 14.78
#